data_4420b26e654c84cfa2c9a7f25b716282
#
_entry.id   4420b26e654c84cfa2c9a7f25b716282
#
_cell.length_a   1.000
_cell.length_b   1.000
_cell.length_c   1.000
_cell.angle_alpha   90.00
_cell.angle_beta   90.00
_cell.angle_gamma   90.00
#
_symmetry.space_group_name_H-M   'P 1'
#
loop_
_entity.id
_entity.type
_entity.pdbx_description
1 polymer ?
#
loop_
_entity_poly.entity_id
_entity_poly.type
_entity_poly.pdbx_seq_one_letter_code
_entity_poly.pdbx_strand_id
1 'polypeptide(L)'
;MPNMKPATRVETTDLLSLPAIRAFSTQRDCTDPYAPYCGFSTCHYTADNSENVAACRATLARELGIDSCRLIIPRQTHSANVRVIDENFGGNDTLDDTDAIVTALPDTALVIHTADCVPIVMVDPKAGVIAAAHSGWRGTVQNIAGLTIEAMVRLGAEPRNIVAAMGPSICMDCFEVGQEVADRFEPGFVSNAYGEKPHIALSGIIASQLEQCGLRKENIKASEECSRCKHEKYFSARRLGVNSGRTATVIIRYSRA
;
A
#
# COMPACT_ATOMS: atom_id res chain seq x y z
N MET A 1 -10.89 22.30 -18.34
CA MET A 1 -9.89 21.41 -17.72
C MET A 1 -9.04 20.86 -18.87
N PRO A 2 -7.71 20.84 -18.81
CA PRO A 2 -6.92 20.27 -19.87
C PRO A 2 -7.27 18.79 -20.00
N ASN A 3 -7.56 18.34 -21.22
CA ASN A 3 -7.77 16.94 -21.59
C ASN A 3 -6.48 16.16 -21.27
N MET A 4 -6.38 15.58 -20.09
CA MET A 4 -5.29 14.64 -19.79
C MET A 4 -5.53 13.38 -20.63
N LYS A 5 -4.62 13.10 -21.55
CA LYS A 5 -4.61 11.80 -22.24
C LYS A 5 -4.40 10.73 -21.15
N PRO A 6 -5.19 9.65 -21.15
CA PRO A 6 -4.97 8.56 -20.23
C PRO A 6 -3.55 8.02 -20.38
N ALA A 7 -2.88 7.76 -19.27
CA ALA A 7 -1.53 7.22 -19.26
C ALA A 7 -1.51 5.89 -20.05
N THR A 8 -0.68 5.82 -21.08
CA THR A 8 -0.55 4.61 -21.92
C THR A 8 0.37 3.57 -21.31
N ARG A 9 1.13 3.94 -20.30
CA ARG A 9 2.10 3.12 -19.58
C ARG A 9 2.04 3.46 -18.08
N VAL A 10 2.40 2.50 -17.22
CA VAL A 10 2.54 2.68 -15.77
C VAL A 10 4.02 2.78 -15.43
N GLU A 11 4.46 3.92 -14.95
CA GLU A 11 5.77 4.05 -14.33
C GLU A 11 5.73 3.47 -12.91
N THR A 12 6.75 2.68 -12.54
CA THR A 12 6.74 1.92 -11.29
C THR A 12 8.04 2.07 -10.51
N THR A 13 7.94 1.84 -9.20
CA THR A 13 9.07 1.61 -8.28
C THR A 13 8.94 0.19 -7.76
N ASP A 14 9.86 -0.69 -8.14
CA ASP A 14 9.83 -2.09 -7.75
C ASP A 14 10.10 -2.25 -6.25
N LEU A 15 9.33 -3.13 -5.61
CA LEU A 15 9.45 -3.48 -4.19
C LEU A 15 9.97 -4.90 -4.00
N LEU A 16 9.39 -5.86 -4.71
CA LEU A 16 9.80 -7.26 -4.72
C LEU A 16 9.78 -7.81 -6.13
N SER A 17 10.83 -8.54 -6.50
CA SER A 17 10.89 -9.34 -7.71
C SER A 17 11.41 -10.74 -7.33
N LEU A 18 10.49 -11.70 -7.29
CA LEU A 18 10.74 -13.10 -6.99
C LEU A 18 10.14 -13.95 -8.14
N PRO A 19 10.56 -15.22 -8.32
CA PRO A 19 9.95 -16.07 -9.33
C PRO A 19 8.42 -16.09 -9.20
N ALA A 20 7.71 -15.81 -10.30
CA ALA A 20 6.24 -15.69 -10.37
C ALA A 20 5.58 -14.63 -9.48
N ILE A 21 6.35 -13.75 -8.82
CA ILE A 21 5.82 -12.72 -7.93
C ILE A 21 6.37 -11.36 -8.35
N ARG A 22 5.49 -10.40 -8.53
CA ARG A 22 5.83 -9.01 -8.78
C ARG A 22 5.13 -8.12 -7.76
N ALA A 23 5.87 -7.20 -7.14
CA ALA A 23 5.30 -6.16 -6.30
C ALA A 23 5.98 -4.82 -6.55
N PHE A 24 5.19 -3.75 -6.65
CA PHE A 24 5.66 -2.41 -6.98
C PHE A 24 4.69 -1.34 -6.50
N SER A 25 5.17 -0.10 -6.42
CA SER A 25 4.33 1.09 -6.29
C SER A 25 4.30 1.86 -7.62
N THR A 26 3.14 2.36 -8.03
CA THR A 26 3.00 3.23 -9.21
C THR A 26 3.58 4.61 -8.92
N GLN A 27 4.09 5.26 -9.96
CA GLN A 27 4.47 6.67 -9.91
C GLN A 27 3.33 7.53 -10.48
N ARG A 28 3.30 8.79 -10.10
CA ARG A 28 2.27 9.74 -10.59
C ARG A 28 2.35 9.96 -12.09
N ASP A 29 3.59 10.07 -12.62
CA ASP A 29 3.84 10.43 -14.01
C ASP A 29 2.98 11.65 -14.44
N CYS A 30 3.20 12.79 -13.81
CA CYS A 30 2.38 13.98 -14.02
C CYS A 30 3.19 15.20 -14.47
N THR A 31 2.55 16.06 -15.26
CA THR A 31 3.16 17.29 -15.80
C THR A 31 3.10 18.48 -14.83
N ASP A 32 2.17 18.45 -13.86
CA ASP A 32 2.04 19.45 -12.81
C ASP A 32 2.02 18.78 -11.43
N PRO A 33 3.17 18.78 -10.71
CA PRO A 33 3.28 18.09 -9.42
C PRO A 33 2.47 18.76 -8.29
N TYR A 34 1.94 19.96 -8.49
CA TYR A 34 1.09 20.64 -7.51
C TYR A 34 -0.41 20.43 -7.77
N ALA A 35 -0.80 19.93 -8.93
CA ALA A 35 -2.20 19.58 -9.20
C ALA A 35 -2.57 18.28 -8.46
N PRO A 36 -3.58 18.30 -7.57
CA PRO A 36 -3.83 17.18 -6.63
C PRO A 36 -4.21 15.88 -7.30
N TYR A 37 -4.81 15.90 -8.49
CA TYR A 37 -5.24 14.71 -9.23
C TYR A 37 -4.43 14.48 -10.53
N CYS A 38 -3.36 15.26 -10.76
CA CYS A 38 -2.52 15.04 -11.93
C CYS A 38 -1.71 13.75 -11.77
N GLY A 39 -1.87 12.82 -12.71
CA GLY A 39 -1.08 11.62 -12.83
C GLY A 39 -1.87 10.32 -12.72
N PHE A 40 -1.15 9.21 -12.63
CA PHE A 40 -1.70 7.86 -12.59
C PHE A 40 -2.28 7.53 -11.21
N SER A 41 -3.61 7.38 -11.12
CA SER A 41 -4.29 6.95 -9.90
C SER A 41 -5.44 5.98 -10.23
N THR A 42 -5.50 4.86 -9.52
CA THR A 42 -6.56 3.85 -9.67
C THR A 42 -7.60 3.92 -8.56
N CYS A 43 -7.53 4.93 -7.69
CA CYS A 43 -8.38 5.08 -6.52
C CYS A 43 -9.75 5.68 -6.86
N HIS A 44 -10.83 4.94 -6.62
CA HIS A 44 -12.20 5.30 -6.99
C HIS A 44 -12.97 6.06 -5.90
N TYR A 45 -12.43 6.16 -4.71
CA TYR A 45 -13.07 6.81 -3.56
C TYR A 45 -12.46 8.17 -3.20
N THR A 46 -11.79 8.79 -4.17
CA THR A 46 -11.38 10.20 -4.13
C THR A 46 -12.29 11.04 -5.04
N ALA A 47 -12.13 12.35 -5.04
CA ALA A 47 -12.84 13.25 -5.94
C ALA A 47 -12.18 13.37 -7.34
N ASP A 48 -11.35 12.39 -7.73
CA ASP A 48 -10.75 12.32 -9.06
C ASP A 48 -11.80 12.01 -10.13
N ASN A 49 -11.50 12.33 -11.39
CA ASN A 49 -12.37 12.03 -12.52
C ASN A 49 -12.50 10.50 -12.69
N SER A 50 -13.75 10.01 -12.65
CA SER A 50 -14.05 8.57 -12.72
C SER A 50 -13.60 7.90 -14.02
N GLU A 51 -13.60 8.63 -15.14
CA GLU A 51 -13.13 8.11 -16.42
C GLU A 51 -11.61 7.94 -16.44
N ASN A 52 -10.87 8.89 -15.84
CA ASN A 52 -9.43 8.77 -15.66
C ASN A 52 -9.07 7.57 -14.77
N VAL A 53 -9.77 7.43 -13.65
CA VAL A 53 -9.57 6.29 -12.74
C VAL A 53 -9.84 4.96 -13.44
N ALA A 54 -10.92 4.87 -14.21
CA ALA A 54 -11.25 3.67 -14.99
C ALA A 54 -10.18 3.36 -16.04
N ALA A 55 -9.69 4.38 -16.76
CA ALA A 55 -8.61 4.24 -17.75
C ALA A 55 -7.30 3.78 -17.09
N CYS A 56 -6.94 4.35 -15.93
CA CYS A 56 -5.77 3.93 -15.16
C CYS A 56 -5.87 2.46 -14.70
N ARG A 57 -7.05 2.02 -14.25
CA ARG A 57 -7.29 0.62 -13.88
C ARG A 57 -7.15 -0.33 -15.07
N ALA A 58 -7.76 0.01 -16.21
CA ALA A 58 -7.62 -0.77 -17.43
C ALA A 58 -6.16 -0.85 -17.89
N THR A 59 -5.41 0.23 -17.77
CA THR A 59 -3.98 0.27 -18.07
C THR A 59 -3.20 -0.64 -17.12
N LEU A 60 -3.46 -0.56 -15.80
CA LEU A 60 -2.81 -1.43 -14.82
C LEU A 60 -3.09 -2.92 -15.07
N ALA A 61 -4.35 -3.29 -15.34
CA ALA A 61 -4.72 -4.67 -15.64
C ALA A 61 -3.99 -5.20 -16.89
N ARG A 62 -3.91 -4.38 -17.94
CA ARG A 62 -3.17 -4.72 -19.17
C ARG A 62 -1.67 -4.90 -18.91
N GLU A 63 -1.05 -4.03 -18.13
CA GLU A 63 0.38 -4.14 -17.76
C GLU A 63 0.68 -5.40 -16.93
N LEU A 64 -0.30 -5.86 -16.15
CA LEU A 64 -0.20 -7.07 -15.35
C LEU A 64 -0.58 -8.33 -16.15
N GLY A 65 -1.15 -8.18 -17.35
CA GLY A 65 -1.61 -9.31 -18.17
C GLY A 65 -2.81 -10.05 -17.58
N ILE A 66 -3.66 -9.37 -16.82
CA ILE A 66 -4.83 -9.95 -16.15
C ILE A 66 -6.12 -9.23 -16.56
N ASP A 67 -7.26 -9.89 -16.29
CA ASP A 67 -8.57 -9.25 -16.43
C ASP A 67 -8.78 -8.18 -15.33
N SER A 68 -9.49 -7.11 -15.65
CA SER A 68 -9.76 -6.02 -14.69
C SER A 68 -10.54 -6.50 -13.45
N CYS A 69 -11.33 -7.56 -13.54
CA CYS A 69 -12.00 -8.18 -12.40
C CYS A 69 -11.05 -8.88 -11.43
N ARG A 70 -9.79 -9.11 -11.83
CA ARG A 70 -8.72 -9.66 -11.00
C ARG A 70 -7.91 -8.57 -10.27
N LEU A 71 -8.24 -7.29 -10.45
CA LEU A 71 -7.70 -6.20 -9.65
C LEU A 71 -8.57 -6.04 -8.38
N ILE A 72 -8.09 -6.51 -7.26
CA ILE A 72 -8.78 -6.41 -5.97
C ILE A 72 -8.36 -5.11 -5.29
N ILE A 73 -9.32 -4.19 -5.15
CA ILE A 73 -9.09 -2.83 -4.66
C ILE A 73 -10.08 -2.53 -3.53
N PRO A 74 -9.66 -2.50 -2.27
CA PRO A 74 -10.54 -2.20 -1.15
C PRO A 74 -10.82 -0.69 -1.02
N ARG A 75 -11.92 -0.35 -0.36
CA ARG A 75 -12.19 0.99 0.12
C ARG A 75 -11.64 1.14 1.54
N GLN A 76 -10.47 1.72 1.62
CA GLN A 76 -9.71 1.91 2.86
C GLN A 76 -10.29 3.05 3.69
N THR A 77 -10.40 2.84 5.00
CA THR A 77 -10.96 3.80 5.97
C THR A 77 -10.03 4.06 7.16
N HIS A 78 -8.78 3.59 7.10
CA HIS A 78 -7.81 3.58 8.20
C HIS A 78 -8.26 2.66 9.35
N SER A 79 -8.99 1.60 9.03
CA SER A 79 -9.35 0.53 9.94
C SER A 79 -8.20 -0.48 10.15
N ALA A 80 -8.47 -1.56 10.87
CA ALA A 80 -7.60 -2.72 10.94
C ALA A 80 -8.28 -3.97 10.37
N ASN A 81 -9.28 -3.79 9.53
CA ASN A 81 -10.04 -4.87 8.93
C ASN A 81 -9.23 -5.54 7.80
N VAL A 82 -9.11 -6.86 7.90
CA VAL A 82 -8.43 -7.74 6.93
C VAL A 82 -9.46 -8.63 6.26
N ARG A 83 -9.46 -8.66 4.92
CA ARG A 83 -10.33 -9.56 4.13
C ARG A 83 -9.50 -10.60 3.40
N VAL A 84 -9.95 -11.85 3.49
CA VAL A 84 -9.44 -12.94 2.66
C VAL A 84 -10.23 -12.98 1.37
N ILE A 85 -9.53 -13.04 0.24
CA ILE A 85 -10.08 -13.17 -1.09
C ILE A 85 -9.85 -14.61 -1.53
N ASP A 86 -10.90 -15.39 -1.60
CA ASP A 86 -10.91 -16.77 -2.04
C ASP A 86 -11.77 -16.98 -3.29
N GLU A 87 -11.95 -18.21 -3.72
CA GLU A 87 -12.73 -18.56 -4.91
C GLU A 87 -14.22 -18.22 -4.79
N ASN A 88 -14.73 -18.05 -3.57
CA ASN A 88 -16.11 -17.68 -3.29
C ASN A 88 -16.31 -16.17 -3.20
N PHE A 89 -15.22 -15.38 -3.22
CA PHE A 89 -15.32 -13.94 -3.17
C PHE A 89 -15.97 -13.39 -4.44
N GLY A 90 -17.12 -12.75 -4.26
CA GLY A 90 -17.90 -12.17 -5.37
C GLY A 90 -19.37 -11.96 -5.00
N GLY A 91 -20.20 -11.67 -5.98
CA GLY A 91 -21.63 -11.44 -5.77
C GLY A 91 -21.89 -10.19 -4.90
N ASN A 92 -22.39 -10.39 -3.69
CA ASN A 92 -22.70 -9.32 -2.74
C ASN A 92 -21.55 -8.96 -1.79
N ASP A 93 -20.38 -9.58 -1.94
CA ASP A 93 -19.21 -9.23 -1.11
C ASP A 93 -18.75 -7.82 -1.41
N THR A 94 -18.50 -7.05 -0.35
CA THR A 94 -17.94 -5.70 -0.45
C THR A 94 -16.55 -5.67 0.18
N LEU A 95 -15.72 -4.77 -0.31
CA LEU A 95 -14.42 -4.44 0.27
C LEU A 95 -14.47 -3.06 0.96
N ASP A 96 -15.67 -2.61 1.34
CA ASP A 96 -15.83 -1.42 2.15
C ASP A 96 -15.21 -1.63 3.54
N ASP A 97 -14.68 -0.55 4.12
CA ASP A 97 -14.03 -0.57 5.43
C ASP A 97 -12.96 -1.68 5.57
N THR A 98 -12.14 -1.81 4.53
CA THR A 98 -11.11 -2.85 4.45
C THR A 98 -9.76 -2.20 4.15
N ASP A 99 -8.79 -2.41 5.03
CA ASP A 99 -7.46 -1.82 4.92
C ASP A 99 -6.35 -2.86 4.64
N ALA A 100 -6.69 -4.15 4.68
CA ALA A 100 -5.78 -5.21 4.23
C ALA A 100 -6.53 -6.33 3.52
N ILE A 101 -5.88 -6.93 2.52
CA ILE A 101 -6.42 -8.03 1.71
C ILE A 101 -5.35 -9.12 1.56
N VAL A 102 -5.80 -10.37 1.61
CA VAL A 102 -4.94 -11.56 1.56
C VAL A 102 -5.53 -12.57 0.59
N THR A 103 -4.70 -13.25 -0.19
CA THR A 103 -5.17 -14.32 -1.08
C THR A 103 -4.11 -15.39 -1.32
N ALA A 104 -4.56 -16.61 -1.64
CA ALA A 104 -3.77 -17.68 -2.23
C ALA A 104 -4.08 -17.89 -3.72
N LEU A 105 -5.00 -17.09 -4.30
CA LEU A 105 -5.37 -17.20 -5.71
C LEU A 105 -4.24 -16.68 -6.60
N PRO A 106 -3.82 -17.44 -7.61
CA PRO A 106 -2.90 -16.95 -8.64
C PRO A 106 -3.61 -15.96 -9.58
N ASP A 107 -2.82 -15.19 -10.32
CA ASP A 107 -3.28 -14.24 -11.33
C ASP A 107 -4.30 -13.23 -10.79
N THR A 108 -4.21 -12.94 -9.48
CA THR A 108 -5.05 -11.98 -8.76
C THR A 108 -4.14 -10.91 -8.15
N ALA A 109 -4.34 -9.67 -8.54
CA ALA A 109 -3.55 -8.54 -8.08
C ALA A 109 -4.23 -7.86 -6.89
N LEU A 110 -3.53 -7.76 -5.78
CA LEU A 110 -3.94 -7.01 -4.61
C LEU A 110 -3.40 -5.58 -4.70
N VAL A 111 -4.27 -4.60 -4.53
CA VAL A 111 -3.92 -3.16 -4.71
C VAL A 111 -4.31 -2.38 -3.46
N ILE A 112 -3.34 -1.68 -2.88
CA ILE A 112 -3.54 -0.74 -1.77
C ILE A 112 -3.19 0.67 -2.24
N HIS A 113 -3.97 1.64 -1.80
CA HIS A 113 -3.81 3.04 -2.14
C HIS A 113 -3.24 3.84 -0.97
N THR A 114 -2.20 4.63 -1.23
CA THR A 114 -1.61 5.50 -0.21
C THR A 114 -1.33 6.90 -0.75
N ALA A 115 -1.33 7.86 0.16
CA ALA A 115 -0.73 9.17 0.04
C ALA A 115 -0.22 9.53 1.45
N ASP A 116 1.05 9.18 1.71
CA ASP A 116 1.81 9.27 2.96
C ASP A 116 1.75 8.05 3.90
N CYS A 117 0.61 7.37 4.06
CA CYS A 117 0.55 6.13 4.83
C CYS A 117 1.47 5.05 4.25
N VAL A 118 1.87 4.08 5.06
CA VAL A 118 2.78 3.01 4.65
C VAL A 118 1.99 1.89 3.96
N PRO A 119 2.23 1.61 2.67
CA PRO A 119 1.73 0.41 2.04
C PRO A 119 2.68 -0.76 2.34
N ILE A 120 2.12 -1.91 2.68
CA ILE A 120 2.88 -3.12 2.97
C ILE A 120 2.44 -4.19 2.00
N VAL A 121 3.37 -4.80 1.28
CA VAL A 121 3.15 -6.01 0.49
C VAL A 121 3.89 -7.17 1.13
N MET A 122 3.26 -8.32 1.21
CA MET A 122 3.80 -9.51 1.87
C MET A 122 3.56 -10.74 1.01
N VAL A 123 4.49 -11.70 1.07
CA VAL A 123 4.37 -12.97 0.36
C VAL A 123 5.06 -14.09 1.13
N ASP A 124 4.40 -15.23 1.23
CA ASP A 124 5.06 -16.51 1.49
C ASP A 124 5.19 -17.24 0.13
N PRO A 125 6.39 -17.28 -0.48
CA PRO A 125 6.55 -17.89 -1.79
C PRO A 125 6.39 -19.42 -1.79
N LYS A 126 6.50 -20.07 -0.62
CA LYS A 126 6.30 -21.53 -0.48
C LYS A 126 4.83 -21.89 -0.39
N ALA A 127 4.08 -21.16 0.42
CA ALA A 127 2.62 -21.33 0.54
C ALA A 127 1.86 -20.74 -0.64
N GLY A 128 2.48 -19.83 -1.42
CA GLY A 128 1.83 -19.11 -2.50
C GLY A 128 0.79 -18.10 -2.01
N VAL A 129 0.90 -17.61 -0.78
CA VAL A 129 0.00 -16.64 -0.17
C VAL A 129 0.59 -15.25 -0.30
N ILE A 130 -0.21 -14.30 -0.79
CA ILE A 130 0.17 -12.88 -0.90
C ILE A 130 -0.78 -12.00 -0.11
N ALA A 131 -0.31 -10.84 0.33
CA ALA A 131 -1.11 -9.85 1.03
C ALA A 131 -0.68 -8.42 0.67
N ALA A 132 -1.62 -7.50 0.80
CA ALA A 132 -1.37 -6.07 0.74
C ALA A 132 -2.13 -5.37 1.88
N ALA A 133 -1.46 -4.48 2.62
CA ALA A 133 -2.03 -3.77 3.75
C ALA A 133 -1.73 -2.26 3.70
N HIS A 134 -2.71 -1.45 4.06
CA HIS A 134 -2.60 0.00 4.25
C HIS A 134 -2.40 0.29 5.73
N SER A 135 -1.23 0.79 6.11
CA SER A 135 -0.89 1.11 7.48
C SER A 135 -0.67 2.63 7.65
N GLY A 136 -1.76 3.37 7.90
CA GLY A 136 -1.70 4.70 8.47
C GLY A 136 -1.47 4.61 9.99
N TRP A 137 -1.30 5.74 10.69
CA TRP A 137 -1.02 5.72 12.13
C TRP A 137 -2.08 4.95 12.94
N ARG A 138 -3.37 5.03 12.58
CA ARG A 138 -4.46 4.29 13.24
C ARG A 138 -4.34 2.79 13.03
N GLY A 139 -4.07 2.34 11.81
CA GLY A 139 -3.85 0.94 11.49
C GLY A 139 -2.58 0.39 12.16
N THR A 140 -1.52 1.22 12.24
CA THR A 140 -0.28 0.87 12.95
C THR A 140 -0.52 0.66 14.44
N VAL A 141 -1.26 1.56 15.11
CA VAL A 141 -1.65 1.41 16.52
C VAL A 141 -2.47 0.14 16.76
N GLN A 142 -3.33 -0.23 15.80
CA GLN A 142 -4.16 -1.43 15.86
C GLN A 142 -3.44 -2.69 15.36
N ASN A 143 -2.15 -2.59 15.02
CA ASN A 143 -1.32 -3.71 14.54
C ASN A 143 -1.88 -4.39 13.28
N ILE A 144 -2.32 -3.63 12.28
CA ILE A 144 -2.85 -4.18 11.03
C ILE A 144 -1.84 -5.11 10.34
N ALA A 145 -0.54 -4.85 10.47
CA ALA A 145 0.51 -5.72 9.94
C ALA A 145 0.42 -7.13 10.55
N GLY A 146 0.33 -7.23 11.88
CA GLY A 146 0.17 -8.50 12.59
C GLY A 146 -1.13 -9.21 12.23
N LEU A 147 -2.26 -8.50 12.20
CA LEU A 147 -3.55 -9.06 11.80
C LEU A 147 -3.53 -9.60 10.36
N THR A 148 -2.77 -8.96 9.47
CA THR A 148 -2.60 -9.44 8.09
C THR A 148 -1.77 -10.72 8.06
N ILE A 149 -0.69 -10.81 8.85
CA ILE A 149 0.11 -12.04 8.98
C ILE A 149 -0.75 -13.19 9.53
N GLU A 150 -1.57 -12.94 10.54
CA GLU A 150 -2.51 -13.95 11.07
C GLU A 150 -3.45 -14.48 9.98
N ALA A 151 -3.96 -13.58 9.11
CA ALA A 151 -4.78 -14.00 7.99
C ALA A 151 -3.99 -14.81 6.95
N MET A 152 -2.72 -14.47 6.68
CA MET A 152 -1.84 -15.26 5.82
C MET A 152 -1.57 -16.63 6.40
N VAL A 153 -1.34 -16.73 7.72
CA VAL A 153 -1.12 -18.02 8.43
C VAL A 153 -2.36 -18.92 8.33
N ARG A 154 -3.57 -18.37 8.44
CA ARG A 154 -4.81 -19.14 8.23
C ARG A 154 -4.91 -19.73 6.81
N LEU A 155 -4.24 -19.15 5.83
CA LEU A 155 -4.12 -19.68 4.45
C LEU A 155 -2.87 -20.57 4.25
N GLY A 156 -2.15 -20.92 5.31
CA GLY A 156 -1.02 -21.85 5.28
C GLY A 156 0.36 -21.18 5.17
N ALA A 157 0.46 -19.86 5.25
CA ALA A 157 1.76 -19.19 5.30
C ALA A 157 2.49 -19.45 6.63
N GLU A 158 3.81 -19.50 6.58
CA GLU A 158 4.68 -19.57 7.76
C GLU A 158 5.41 -18.21 7.93
N PRO A 159 5.31 -17.53 9.08
CA PRO A 159 5.92 -16.21 9.30
C PRO A 159 7.39 -16.13 8.93
N ARG A 160 8.18 -17.17 9.25
CA ARG A 160 9.62 -17.23 8.90
C ARG A 160 9.92 -17.26 7.39
N ASN A 161 8.93 -17.65 6.55
CA ASN A 161 9.06 -17.69 5.09
C ASN A 161 8.51 -16.41 4.43
N ILE A 162 7.75 -15.60 5.17
CA ILE A 162 7.16 -14.38 4.65
C ILE A 162 8.28 -13.37 4.36
N VAL A 163 8.20 -12.78 3.18
CA VAL A 163 8.97 -11.60 2.76
C VAL A 163 8.00 -10.43 2.71
N ALA A 164 8.35 -9.34 3.37
CA ALA A 164 7.57 -8.11 3.43
C ALA A 164 8.35 -6.95 2.81
N ALA A 165 7.67 -6.08 2.06
CA ALA A 165 8.22 -4.82 1.59
C ALA A 165 7.24 -3.68 1.84
N MET A 166 7.74 -2.60 2.43
CA MET A 166 7.03 -1.35 2.60
C MET A 166 7.37 -0.42 1.43
N GLY A 167 6.35 0.12 0.78
CA GLY A 167 6.50 1.06 -0.33
C GLY A 167 6.77 2.49 0.12
N PRO A 168 6.87 3.43 -0.85
CA PRO A 168 7.05 4.85 -0.58
C PRO A 168 5.98 5.40 0.36
N SER A 169 6.42 6.08 1.43
CA SER A 169 5.56 6.61 2.48
C SER A 169 6.19 7.85 3.09
N ILE A 170 5.51 8.55 3.97
CA ILE A 170 6.04 9.73 4.62
C ILE A 170 7.18 9.34 5.59
N CYS A 171 8.35 9.99 5.47
CA CYS A 171 9.46 9.78 6.38
C CYS A 171 9.22 10.45 7.75
N MET A 172 10.00 10.06 8.75
CA MET A 172 9.91 10.61 10.09
C MET A 172 10.02 12.15 10.10
N ASP A 173 11.01 12.73 9.41
CA ASP A 173 11.25 14.18 9.36
C ASP A 173 10.05 14.97 8.80
N CYS A 174 9.19 14.30 8.03
CA CYS A 174 8.01 14.89 7.41
C CYS A 174 6.70 14.59 8.15
N PHE A 175 6.70 13.57 9.02
CA PHE A 175 5.48 13.09 9.68
C PHE A 175 5.31 13.68 11.07
N GLU A 176 5.09 15.00 11.11
CA GLU A 176 4.67 15.75 12.29
C GLU A 176 3.25 15.35 12.71
N VAL A 177 3.03 15.16 14.01
CA VAL A 177 1.74 14.76 14.60
C VAL A 177 1.45 15.57 15.87
N GLY A 178 0.21 15.51 16.37
CA GLY A 178 -0.12 16.00 17.70
C GLY A 178 0.40 15.08 18.80
N GLN A 179 0.52 15.61 20.03
CA GLN A 179 1.00 14.82 21.18
C GLN A 179 0.09 13.61 21.45
N GLU A 180 -1.22 13.76 21.26
CA GLU A 180 -2.20 12.69 21.43
C GLU A 180 -2.01 11.49 20.49
N VAL A 181 -1.36 11.71 19.35
CA VAL A 181 -0.96 10.64 18.42
C VAL A 181 0.38 10.06 18.83
N ALA A 182 1.35 10.91 19.21
CA ALA A 182 2.67 10.47 19.64
C ALA A 182 2.61 9.56 20.87
N ASP A 183 1.74 9.88 21.83
CA ASP A 183 1.55 9.11 23.08
C ASP A 183 1.00 7.68 22.84
N ARG A 184 0.61 7.35 21.60
CA ARG A 184 0.17 6.00 21.22
C ARG A 184 1.31 5.08 20.82
N PHE A 185 2.54 5.59 20.73
CA PHE A 185 3.68 4.86 20.24
C PHE A 185 4.82 4.82 21.27
N GLU A 186 5.66 3.79 21.16
CA GLU A 186 6.85 3.68 22.02
C GLU A 186 7.81 4.85 21.79
N PRO A 187 8.42 5.42 22.85
CA PRO A 187 9.30 6.58 22.75
C PRO A 187 10.44 6.43 21.75
N GLY A 188 10.93 5.20 21.51
CA GLY A 188 12.01 4.91 20.57
C GLY A 188 11.68 5.22 19.11
N PHE A 189 10.39 5.36 18.77
CA PHE A 189 9.91 5.69 17.43
C PHE A 189 9.38 7.12 17.32
N VAL A 190 9.46 7.90 18.39
CA VAL A 190 9.01 9.30 18.45
C VAL A 190 10.24 10.20 18.61
N SER A 191 10.29 11.29 17.86
CA SER A 191 11.36 12.29 17.95
C SER A 191 10.79 13.71 18.03
N ASN A 192 11.39 14.52 18.89
CA ASN A 192 11.12 15.96 18.97
C ASN A 192 12.25 16.80 18.34
N ALA A 193 13.14 16.18 17.57
CA ALA A 193 14.31 16.84 16.99
C ALA A 193 14.01 17.66 15.73
N TYR A 194 12.82 17.53 15.13
CA TYR A 194 12.50 18.10 13.82
C TYR A 194 11.57 19.32 13.85
N GLY A 195 11.17 19.80 15.02
CA GLY A 195 10.28 20.94 15.17
C GLY A 195 9.65 21.06 16.56
N GLU A 196 8.57 21.84 16.67
CA GLU A 196 7.85 22.05 17.93
C GLU A 196 6.95 20.88 18.33
N LYS A 197 6.56 20.05 17.34
CA LYS A 197 5.69 18.90 17.55
C LYS A 197 6.44 17.60 17.35
N PRO A 198 5.96 16.49 17.93
CA PRO A 198 6.56 15.19 17.76
C PRO A 198 6.42 14.67 16.31
N HIS A 199 7.41 13.87 15.91
CA HIS A 199 7.49 13.18 14.63
C HIS A 199 7.58 11.66 14.86
N ILE A 200 7.00 10.86 13.97
CA ILE A 200 6.88 9.41 14.13
C ILE A 200 7.51 8.66 12.96
N ALA A 201 8.29 7.62 13.28
CA ALA A 201 8.88 6.68 12.32
C ALA A 201 7.92 5.49 12.05
N LEU A 202 6.83 5.69 11.28
CA LEU A 202 5.82 4.64 11.05
C LEU A 202 6.41 3.36 10.46
N SER A 203 7.28 3.45 9.47
CA SER A 203 7.92 2.29 8.85
C SER A 203 8.78 1.50 9.83
N GLY A 204 9.44 2.19 10.77
CA GLY A 204 10.22 1.54 11.85
C GLY A 204 9.34 0.76 12.81
N ILE A 205 8.18 1.33 13.21
CA ILE A 205 7.20 0.65 14.06
C ILE A 205 6.68 -0.61 13.37
N ILE A 206 6.28 -0.48 12.10
CA ILE A 206 5.76 -1.60 11.31
C ILE A 206 6.82 -2.70 11.17
N ALA A 207 8.08 -2.34 10.91
CA ALA A 207 9.17 -3.32 10.86
C ALA A 207 9.30 -4.10 12.18
N SER A 208 9.23 -3.40 13.32
CA SER A 208 9.24 -4.04 14.66
C SER A 208 8.03 -4.98 14.85
N GLN A 209 6.83 -4.56 14.44
CA GLN A 209 5.63 -5.40 14.52
C GLN A 209 5.76 -6.66 13.67
N LEU A 210 6.32 -6.56 12.45
CA LEU A 210 6.57 -7.70 11.57
C LEU A 210 7.60 -8.68 12.18
N GLU A 211 8.67 -8.17 12.78
CA GLU A 211 9.65 -9.00 13.50
C GLU A 211 9.01 -9.73 14.70
N GLN A 212 8.17 -9.04 15.48
CA GLN A 212 7.41 -9.62 16.59
C GLN A 212 6.44 -10.73 16.15
N CYS A 213 5.93 -10.64 14.90
CA CYS A 213 5.11 -11.69 14.30
C CYS A 213 5.92 -12.88 13.78
N GLY A 214 7.25 -12.88 13.92
CA GLY A 214 8.13 -13.98 13.55
C GLY A 214 8.72 -13.92 12.15
N LEU A 215 8.62 -12.79 11.47
CA LEU A 215 9.37 -12.57 10.22
C LEU A 215 10.87 -12.41 10.54
N ARG A 216 11.71 -12.90 9.66
CA ARG A 216 13.14 -12.65 9.74
C ARG A 216 13.44 -11.23 9.34
N LYS A 217 14.34 -10.55 10.06
CA LYS A 217 14.72 -9.17 9.79
C LYS A 217 15.22 -8.95 8.34
N GLU A 218 15.98 -9.89 7.81
CA GLU A 218 16.47 -9.86 6.42
C GLU A 218 15.36 -9.96 5.37
N ASN A 219 14.19 -10.42 5.76
CA ASN A 219 13.00 -10.53 4.91
C ASN A 219 12.12 -9.26 4.94
N ILE A 220 12.47 -8.26 5.75
CA ILE A 220 11.72 -7.02 5.88
C ILE A 220 12.47 -5.90 5.16
N LYS A 221 11.84 -5.33 4.14
CA LYS A 221 12.40 -4.23 3.34
C LYS A 221 11.55 -2.98 3.51
N ALA A 222 12.16 -1.83 3.63
CA ALA A 222 11.48 -0.54 3.64
C ALA A 222 12.02 0.34 2.51
N SER A 223 11.12 1.01 1.80
CA SER A 223 11.52 2.05 0.85
C SER A 223 12.13 3.24 1.58
N GLU A 224 13.22 3.76 1.06
CA GLU A 224 13.83 5.01 1.52
C GLU A 224 13.18 6.26 0.91
N GLU A 225 12.23 6.06 -0.01
CA GLU A 225 11.58 7.17 -0.71
C GLU A 225 10.41 7.74 0.10
N CYS A 226 10.54 9.03 0.45
CA CYS A 226 9.49 9.77 1.14
C CYS A 226 8.48 10.33 0.12
N SER A 227 7.19 10.00 0.28
CA SER A 227 6.11 10.48 -0.58
C SER A 227 5.95 12.01 -0.55
N ARG A 228 6.14 12.65 0.61
CA ARG A 228 6.07 14.11 0.74
C ARG A 228 7.27 14.81 0.10
N CYS A 229 8.48 14.30 0.29
CA CYS A 229 9.71 14.88 -0.30
C CYS A 229 9.73 14.68 -1.82
N LYS A 230 9.22 13.54 -2.31
CA LYS A 230 9.15 13.19 -3.73
C LYS A 230 7.71 13.25 -4.26
N HIS A 231 6.99 14.34 -3.93
CA HIS A 231 5.59 14.52 -4.33
C HIS A 231 5.39 14.68 -5.85
N GLU A 232 6.44 14.94 -6.58
CA GLU A 232 6.46 14.88 -8.05
C GLU A 232 6.37 13.44 -8.57
N LYS A 233 6.83 12.47 -7.77
CA LYS A 233 6.87 11.05 -8.10
C LYS A 233 5.73 10.26 -7.45
N TYR A 234 5.28 10.68 -6.27
CA TYR A 234 4.22 10.01 -5.51
C TYR A 234 3.15 10.99 -5.03
N PHE A 235 1.95 10.51 -4.82
CA PHE A 235 0.93 11.31 -4.14
C PHE A 235 1.25 11.46 -2.66
N SER A 236 1.05 12.67 -2.13
CA SER A 236 1.21 12.99 -0.71
C SER A 236 0.05 13.87 -0.24
N ALA A 237 -0.75 13.36 0.69
CA ALA A 237 -1.82 14.11 1.30
C ALA A 237 -1.30 15.30 2.14
N ARG A 238 -0.14 15.16 2.75
CA ARG A 238 0.53 16.22 3.51
C ARG A 238 0.98 17.39 2.60
N ARG A 239 1.28 17.11 1.33
CA ARG A 239 1.74 18.10 0.36
C ARG A 239 0.60 18.66 -0.49
N LEU A 240 -0.32 17.80 -0.94
CA LEU A 240 -1.35 18.10 -1.93
C LEU A 240 -2.76 18.25 -1.33
N GLY A 241 -2.91 17.97 -0.02
CA GLY A 241 -4.19 17.90 0.64
C GLY A 241 -4.80 16.50 0.60
N VAL A 242 -5.75 16.25 1.51
CA VAL A 242 -6.45 14.96 1.63
C VAL A 242 -7.26 14.61 0.37
N ASN A 243 -7.71 15.63 -0.34
CA ASN A 243 -8.41 15.50 -1.62
C ASN A 243 -7.39 15.49 -2.77
N SER A 244 -6.64 14.41 -2.90
CA SER A 244 -5.67 14.18 -3.97
C SER A 244 -5.75 12.74 -4.46
N GLY A 245 -5.06 12.43 -5.58
CA GLY A 245 -4.91 11.06 -6.06
C GLY A 245 -4.17 10.17 -5.06
N ARG A 246 -4.03 8.92 -5.41
CA ARG A 246 -3.35 7.92 -4.57
C ARG A 246 -2.34 7.12 -5.39
N THR A 247 -1.19 6.89 -4.81
CA THR A 247 -0.21 5.91 -5.27
C THR A 247 -0.79 4.51 -5.05
N ALA A 248 -0.83 3.70 -6.09
CA ALA A 248 -1.23 2.30 -5.98
C ALA A 248 0.01 1.45 -5.68
N THR A 249 -0.05 0.64 -4.62
CA THR A 249 0.94 -0.39 -4.34
C THR A 249 0.31 -1.74 -4.61
N VAL A 250 0.96 -2.54 -5.44
CA VAL A 250 0.42 -3.74 -6.07
C VAL A 250 1.30 -4.93 -5.72
N ILE A 251 0.68 -6.07 -5.45
CA ILE A 251 1.34 -7.38 -5.45
C ILE A 251 0.50 -8.38 -6.22
N ILE A 252 1.16 -9.19 -7.04
CA ILE A 252 0.55 -10.28 -7.81
C ILE A 252 1.46 -11.49 -7.78
N ARG A 253 0.85 -12.68 -7.71
CA ARG A 253 1.49 -13.97 -7.94
C ARG A 253 0.89 -14.61 -9.20
N TYR A 254 1.76 -14.93 -10.16
CA TYR A 254 1.35 -15.58 -11.40
C TYR A 254 1.27 -17.10 -11.25
N SER A 255 0.35 -17.73 -11.96
CA SER A 255 0.19 -19.21 -12.00
C SER A 255 1.36 -19.89 -12.69
N ARG A 256 2.07 -19.17 -13.59
CA ARG A 256 3.26 -19.65 -14.31
C ARG A 256 4.40 -18.64 -14.13
N ALA A 257 5.59 -19.15 -13.85
CA ALA A 257 6.82 -18.36 -13.82
C ALA A 257 7.38 -18.20 -15.24
#